data_00be6bcc6dc63b652d56e5b2d2a93772
#
_entry.id   00be6bcc6dc63b652d56e5b2d2a93772
#
_cell.length_a   1.000
_cell.length_b   1.000
_cell.length_c   1.000
_cell.angle_alpha   90.00
_cell.angle_beta   90.00
_cell.angle_gamma   90.00
#
_symmetry.space_group_name_H-M   'P 1'
#
loop_
_entity.id
_entity.type
_entity.pdbx_description
1 polymer ?
#
loop_
_entity_poly.entity_id
_entity_poly.type
_entity_poly.pdbx_seq_one_letter_code
_entity_poly.pdbx_strand_id
1 'polypeptide(L)'
;MLPPLTTKANDQLNRPEVWAWAEREVARQGAPTLAPQFIQAWDYARNNFFMADHLDLERQIRFVNMLVCGDRTVTAGAYPVRYRQTPAVFANGNEGANWQEIPRLMSQLCKSPLFWDREIEEFCIEFLRIHPFVDGNGRTASILLNRRTWKQDFISVPTVVGWIEDARV
;
A
#
# COMPACT_ATOMS: atom_id res chain seq x y z
N MET A 1 -0.67 -3.49 20.21
CA MET A 1 0.66 -2.90 20.46
C MET A 1 1.50 -3.17 19.23
N LEU A 2 1.92 -2.12 18.52
CA LEU A 2 2.87 -2.28 17.42
C LEU A 2 4.20 -2.77 17.99
N PRO A 3 4.91 -3.71 17.32
CA PRO A 3 6.23 -4.12 17.79
C PRO A 3 7.15 -2.91 17.83
N PRO A 4 8.06 -2.82 18.83
CA PRO A 4 9.02 -1.72 18.88
C PRO A 4 9.88 -1.72 17.63
N LEU A 5 10.03 -0.55 17.02
CA LEU A 5 10.92 -0.33 15.89
C LEU A 5 12.34 -0.76 16.29
N THR A 6 12.96 -1.62 15.52
CA THR A 6 14.35 -2.02 15.77
C THR A 6 15.28 -0.82 15.55
N THR A 7 16.38 -0.74 16.30
CA THR A 7 17.32 0.39 16.29
C THR A 7 17.91 0.71 14.90
N LYS A 8 18.08 -0.28 14.01
CA LYS A 8 18.51 -0.05 12.63
C LYS A 8 17.43 0.57 11.75
N ALA A 9 16.15 0.36 12.06
CA ALA A 9 15.03 0.96 11.35
C ALA A 9 14.93 2.47 11.62
N ASN A 10 15.26 2.92 12.83
CA ASN A 10 15.16 4.32 13.22
C ASN A 10 16.07 5.26 12.42
N ASP A 11 17.28 4.82 12.07
CA ASP A 11 18.21 5.69 11.33
C ASP A 11 17.72 6.04 9.93
N GLN A 12 17.01 5.11 9.27
CA GLN A 12 16.42 5.38 7.94
C GLN A 12 15.14 6.22 8.01
N LEU A 13 14.36 6.07 9.09
CA LEU A 13 13.15 6.87 9.30
C LEU A 13 13.44 8.35 9.56
N ASN A 14 14.66 8.67 10.01
CA ASN A 14 15.09 10.05 10.26
C ASN A 14 15.70 10.74 9.02
N ARG A 15 15.76 10.08 7.87
CA ARG A 15 16.31 10.69 6.64
C ARG A 15 15.34 11.70 6.05
N PRO A 16 15.80 12.94 5.79
CA PRO A 16 14.93 13.99 5.22
C PRO A 16 14.28 13.59 3.89
N GLU A 17 14.96 12.77 3.08
CA GLU A 17 14.46 12.32 1.77
C GLU A 17 13.24 11.40 1.91
N VAL A 18 13.21 10.57 2.96
CA VAL A 18 12.06 9.68 3.25
C VAL A 18 10.85 10.52 3.61
N TRP A 19 11.02 11.52 4.45
CA TRP A 19 9.94 12.43 4.84
C TRP A 19 9.45 13.26 3.66
N ALA A 20 10.36 13.83 2.88
CA ALA A 20 9.99 14.61 1.70
C ALA A 20 9.22 13.77 0.66
N TRP A 21 9.59 12.51 0.49
CA TRP A 21 8.84 11.58 -0.35
C TRP A 21 7.45 11.31 0.22
N ALA A 22 7.36 10.95 1.50
CA ALA A 22 6.10 10.64 2.15
C ALA A 22 5.12 11.83 2.09
N GLU A 23 5.60 13.02 2.40
CA GLU A 23 4.79 14.25 2.34
C GLU A 23 4.24 14.51 0.94
N ARG A 24 5.07 14.35 -0.10
CA ARG A 24 4.61 14.50 -1.50
C ARG A 24 3.55 13.46 -1.87
N GLU A 25 3.78 12.19 -1.49
CA GLU A 25 2.85 11.10 -1.83
C GLU A 25 1.48 11.29 -1.17
N VAL A 26 1.44 11.59 0.12
CA VAL A 26 0.17 11.78 0.82
C VAL A 26 -0.55 13.06 0.38
N ALA A 27 0.18 14.13 0.12
CA ALA A 27 -0.40 15.39 -0.38
C ALA A 27 -1.03 15.20 -1.75
N ARG A 28 -0.34 14.55 -2.67
CA ARG A 28 -0.83 14.22 -4.01
C ARG A 28 -2.11 13.38 -3.98
N GLN A 29 -2.25 12.54 -2.98
CA GLN A 29 -3.40 11.65 -2.81
C GLN A 29 -4.49 12.22 -1.89
N GLY A 30 -4.44 13.54 -1.60
CA GLY A 30 -5.47 14.22 -0.81
C GLY A 30 -5.43 13.93 0.69
N ALA A 31 -4.34 13.41 1.22
CA ALA A 31 -4.18 13.05 2.63
C ALA A 31 -2.91 13.68 3.27
N PRO A 32 -2.70 15.01 3.17
CA PRO A 32 -1.43 15.65 3.51
C PRO A 32 -1.01 15.50 4.96
N THR A 33 -1.93 15.20 5.86
CA THR A 33 -1.65 15.02 7.31
C THR A 33 -1.20 13.60 7.67
N LEU A 34 -1.18 12.67 6.73
CA LEU A 34 -0.93 11.24 6.97
C LEU A 34 0.51 10.80 6.64
N ALA A 35 1.46 11.72 6.47
CA ALA A 35 2.86 11.37 6.23
C ALA A 35 3.48 10.48 7.33
N PRO A 36 3.27 10.72 8.62
CA PRO A 36 3.78 9.83 9.66
C PRO A 36 3.25 8.39 9.54
N GLN A 37 1.96 8.23 9.25
CA GLN A 37 1.32 6.93 9.07
C GLN A 37 1.81 6.22 7.81
N PHE A 38 2.04 6.98 6.75
CA PHE A 38 2.61 6.46 5.52
C PHE A 38 4.03 5.94 5.72
N ILE A 39 4.87 6.65 6.48
CA ILE A 39 6.21 6.20 6.84
C ILE A 39 6.16 4.94 7.71
N GLN A 40 5.25 4.88 8.69
CA GLN A 40 5.06 3.66 9.49
C GLN A 40 4.67 2.45 8.63
N ALA A 41 3.78 2.66 7.65
CA ALA A 41 3.38 1.61 6.72
C ALA A 41 4.54 1.14 5.85
N TRP A 42 5.36 2.06 5.35
CA TRP A 42 6.54 1.73 4.58
C TRP A 42 7.58 0.97 5.42
N ASP A 43 7.85 1.42 6.64
CA ASP A 43 8.77 0.72 7.56
C ASP A 43 8.26 -0.68 7.92
N TYR A 44 6.97 -0.81 8.18
CA TYR A 44 6.34 -2.11 8.41
C TYR A 44 6.52 -3.03 7.20
N ALA A 45 6.20 -2.55 6.00
CA ALA A 45 6.25 -3.35 4.78
C ALA A 45 7.67 -3.89 4.52
N ARG A 46 8.68 -3.04 4.54
CA ARG A 46 10.05 -3.44 4.27
C ARG A 46 10.62 -4.45 5.29
N ASN A 47 10.07 -4.50 6.50
CA ASN A 47 10.53 -5.41 7.54
C ASN A 47 9.74 -6.72 7.61
N ASN A 48 8.56 -6.80 7.02
CA ASN A 48 7.65 -7.93 7.21
C ASN A 48 7.28 -8.72 5.95
N PHE A 49 7.38 -8.13 4.76
CA PHE A 49 6.93 -8.79 3.53
C PHE A 49 7.85 -9.90 3.02
N PHE A 50 9.08 -9.99 3.51
CA PHE A 50 10.09 -10.92 2.98
C PHE A 50 9.78 -12.41 3.16
N MET A 51 9.01 -12.74 4.16
CA MET A 51 8.75 -14.12 4.57
C MET A 51 7.30 -14.54 4.32
N ALA A 52 6.53 -13.66 3.68
CA ALA A 52 5.11 -13.90 3.50
C ALA A 52 4.85 -14.90 2.37
N ASP A 53 4.08 -15.95 2.63
CA ASP A 53 3.40 -16.70 1.59
C ASP A 53 2.21 -15.87 1.03
N HIS A 54 1.48 -16.41 0.06
CA HIS A 54 0.39 -15.67 -0.57
C HIS A 54 -0.78 -15.31 0.38
N LEU A 55 -1.01 -16.10 1.43
CA LEU A 55 -2.03 -15.81 2.44
C LEU A 55 -1.56 -14.68 3.35
N ASP A 56 -0.30 -14.73 3.73
CA ASP A 56 0.32 -13.68 4.50
C ASP A 56 0.44 -12.40 3.69
N LEU A 57 0.73 -12.47 2.39
CA LEU A 57 0.79 -11.29 1.52
C LEU A 57 -0.54 -10.54 1.53
N GLU A 58 -1.66 -11.21 1.35
CA GLU A 58 -2.97 -10.57 1.39
C GLU A 58 -3.25 -9.91 2.76
N ARG A 59 -2.91 -10.58 3.85
CA ARG A 59 -3.02 -10.04 5.21
C ARG A 59 -2.13 -8.82 5.40
N GLN A 60 -0.88 -8.89 4.94
CA GLN A 60 0.09 -7.80 5.03
C GLN A 60 -0.39 -6.55 4.25
N ILE A 61 -0.93 -6.74 3.06
CA ILE A 61 -1.48 -5.64 2.26
C ILE A 61 -2.63 -4.95 3.00
N ARG A 62 -3.53 -5.70 3.62
CA ARG A 62 -4.61 -5.14 4.45
C ARG A 62 -4.06 -4.35 5.63
N PHE A 63 -2.99 -4.86 6.26
CA PHE A 63 -2.35 -4.16 7.38
C PHE A 63 -1.68 -2.86 6.94
N VAL A 64 -0.98 -2.87 5.80
CA VAL A 64 -0.42 -1.66 5.20
C VAL A 64 -1.51 -0.64 4.91
N ASN A 65 -2.64 -1.06 4.33
CA ASN A 65 -3.77 -0.16 4.11
C ASN A 65 -4.29 0.46 5.40
N MET A 66 -4.43 -0.32 6.46
CA MET A 66 -4.81 0.18 7.78
C MET A 66 -3.86 1.30 8.26
N LEU A 67 -2.55 1.05 8.16
CA LEU A 67 -1.54 2.02 8.59
C LEU A 67 -1.59 3.31 7.78
N VAL A 68 -1.67 3.23 6.44
CA VAL A 68 -1.72 4.44 5.58
C VAL A 68 -3.00 5.26 5.76
N CYS A 69 -4.06 4.67 6.27
CA CYS A 69 -5.32 5.36 6.59
C CYS A 69 -5.33 5.99 7.98
N GLY A 70 -4.31 5.74 8.82
CA GLY A 70 -4.19 6.32 10.14
C GLY A 70 -5.11 5.73 11.20
N ASP A 71 -5.55 4.50 10.98
CA ASP A 71 -6.28 3.67 11.95
C ASP A 71 -7.52 4.32 12.60
N ARG A 72 -8.21 5.19 11.89
CA ARG A 72 -9.46 5.79 12.44
C ARG A 72 -10.67 4.87 12.34
N THR A 73 -10.55 3.76 11.63
CA THR A 73 -11.66 2.83 11.35
C THR A 73 -11.48 1.47 12.01
N VAL A 74 -10.36 1.23 12.67
CA VAL A 74 -10.11 -0.05 13.35
C VAL A 74 -10.51 0.07 14.80
N THR A 75 -11.71 -0.35 15.12
CA THR A 75 -12.06 -0.76 16.47
C THR A 75 -11.11 -1.87 16.90
N ALA A 76 -10.55 -1.77 18.10
CA ALA A 76 -9.71 -2.81 18.68
C ALA A 76 -10.39 -4.18 18.50
N GLY A 77 -9.77 -5.08 17.74
CA GLY A 77 -10.32 -6.39 17.39
C GLY A 77 -10.81 -6.57 15.95
N ALA A 78 -10.91 -5.51 15.15
CA ALA A 78 -11.29 -5.61 13.74
C ALA A 78 -10.07 -5.73 12.82
N TYR A 79 -9.23 -6.71 13.07
CA TYR A 79 -8.17 -7.10 12.15
C TYR A 79 -8.64 -8.30 11.31
N PRO A 80 -8.46 -8.28 10.01
CA PRO A 80 -7.87 -7.27 9.14
C PRO A 80 -8.91 -6.29 8.57
N VAL A 81 -8.46 -5.13 8.08
CA VAL A 81 -9.28 -4.16 7.34
C VAL A 81 -10.11 -4.90 6.29
N ARG A 82 -11.39 -4.65 6.30
CA ARG A 82 -12.32 -5.28 5.36
C ARG A 82 -12.18 -4.65 3.97
N TYR A 83 -12.38 -5.46 2.96
CA TYR A 83 -12.61 -4.94 1.62
C TYR A 83 -13.89 -4.11 1.59
N ARG A 84 -13.93 -3.11 0.68
CA ARG A 84 -15.15 -2.33 0.48
C ARG A 84 -16.32 -3.25 0.12
N GLN A 85 -17.49 -2.84 0.54
CA GLN A 85 -18.77 -3.53 0.27
C GLN A 85 -19.70 -2.62 -0.53
N THR A 86 -19.14 -1.65 -1.24
CA THR A 86 -19.86 -0.68 -2.07
C THR A 86 -19.13 -0.48 -3.39
N PRO A 87 -19.82 -0.06 -4.45
CA PRO A 87 -19.18 0.36 -5.69
C PRO A 87 -18.14 1.46 -5.44
N ALA A 88 -17.08 1.48 -6.24
CA ALA A 88 -16.11 2.56 -6.27
C ALA A 88 -16.10 3.15 -7.67
N VAL A 89 -16.31 4.46 -7.76
CA VAL A 89 -16.28 5.22 -9.01
C VAL A 89 -15.10 6.18 -8.94
N PHE A 90 -14.25 6.16 -9.96
CA PHE A 90 -13.09 7.03 -10.07
C PHE A 90 -13.48 8.41 -10.63
N ALA A 91 -12.60 9.40 -10.46
CA ALA A 91 -12.83 10.75 -10.93
C ALA A 91 -13.08 10.85 -12.45
N ASN A 92 -12.54 9.91 -13.23
CA ASN A 92 -12.75 9.81 -14.68
C ASN A 92 -14.05 9.08 -15.06
N GLY A 93 -14.86 8.64 -14.10
CA GLY A 93 -16.11 7.90 -14.32
C GLY A 93 -15.95 6.39 -14.46
N ASN A 94 -14.73 5.86 -14.52
CA ASN A 94 -14.50 4.42 -14.51
C ASN A 94 -14.84 3.82 -13.14
N GLU A 95 -15.17 2.54 -13.12
CA GLU A 95 -15.50 1.82 -11.90
C GLU A 95 -14.36 0.87 -11.50
N GLY A 96 -14.16 0.73 -10.19
CA GLY A 96 -13.37 -0.38 -9.64
C GLY A 96 -14.08 -1.72 -9.88
N ALA A 97 -13.39 -2.81 -9.60
CA ALA A 97 -13.98 -4.15 -9.69
C ALA A 97 -15.28 -4.25 -8.89
N ASN A 98 -16.19 -5.14 -9.33
CA ASN A 98 -17.36 -5.45 -8.53
C ASN A 98 -16.95 -5.87 -7.12
N TRP A 99 -17.47 -5.18 -6.10
CA TRP A 99 -17.06 -5.39 -4.72
C TRP A 99 -17.28 -6.83 -4.22
N GLN A 100 -18.28 -7.52 -4.76
CA GLN A 100 -18.55 -8.93 -4.45
C GLN A 100 -17.43 -9.88 -4.92
N GLU A 101 -16.71 -9.48 -5.96
CA GLU A 101 -15.61 -10.25 -6.54
C GLU A 101 -14.24 -9.94 -5.88
N ILE A 102 -14.14 -8.88 -5.09
CA ILE A 102 -12.86 -8.44 -4.52
C ILE A 102 -12.14 -9.56 -3.76
N PRO A 103 -12.77 -10.35 -2.86
CA PRO A 103 -12.07 -11.39 -2.14
C PRO A 103 -11.41 -12.41 -3.07
N ARG A 104 -12.10 -12.80 -4.14
CA ARG A 104 -11.59 -13.73 -5.14
C ARG A 104 -10.45 -13.12 -5.95
N LEU A 105 -10.63 -11.89 -6.42
CA LEU A 105 -9.64 -11.17 -7.22
C LEU A 105 -8.35 -10.91 -6.43
N MET A 106 -8.46 -10.49 -5.19
CA MET A 106 -7.30 -10.26 -4.32
C MET A 106 -6.57 -11.56 -4.00
N SER A 107 -7.30 -12.64 -3.74
CA SER A 107 -6.68 -13.96 -3.55
C SER A 107 -5.93 -14.43 -4.80
N GLN A 108 -6.49 -14.24 -5.99
CA GLN A 108 -5.82 -14.56 -7.26
C GLN A 108 -4.59 -13.70 -7.48
N LEU A 109 -4.68 -12.39 -7.27
CA LEU A 109 -3.57 -11.47 -7.42
C LEU A 109 -2.42 -11.81 -6.47
N CYS A 110 -2.70 -12.09 -5.20
CA CYS A 110 -1.68 -12.43 -4.21
C CYS A 110 -1.02 -13.81 -4.46
N LYS A 111 -1.70 -14.72 -5.16
CA LYS A 111 -1.14 -16.01 -5.59
C LYS A 111 -0.30 -15.90 -6.86
N SER A 112 -0.45 -14.82 -7.62
CA SER A 112 0.32 -14.62 -8.84
C SER A 112 1.80 -14.37 -8.51
N PRO A 113 2.74 -14.68 -9.43
CA PRO A 113 4.15 -14.39 -9.23
C PRO A 113 4.49 -12.90 -9.31
N LEU A 114 3.58 -12.05 -9.79
CA LEU A 114 3.84 -10.63 -10.07
C LEU A 114 4.45 -9.87 -8.89
N PHE A 115 4.02 -10.15 -7.67
CA PHE A 115 4.54 -9.46 -6.49
C PHE A 115 6.02 -9.78 -6.22
N TRP A 116 6.42 -11.02 -6.46
CA TRP A 116 7.76 -11.51 -6.11
C TRP A 116 8.77 -11.36 -7.25
N ASP A 117 8.30 -11.28 -8.46
CA ASP A 117 9.11 -11.11 -9.66
C ASP A 117 9.43 -9.64 -9.95
N ARG A 118 9.98 -9.37 -11.12
CA ARG A 118 10.31 -8.00 -11.55
C ARG A 118 9.10 -7.18 -11.96
N GLU A 119 7.91 -7.76 -11.91
CA GLU A 119 6.66 -7.22 -12.44
C GLU A 119 5.78 -6.58 -11.36
N ILE A 120 6.41 -6.01 -10.33
CA ILE A 120 5.68 -5.35 -9.23
C ILE A 120 4.79 -4.20 -9.72
N GLU A 121 5.16 -3.54 -10.80
CA GLU A 121 4.33 -2.51 -11.42
C GLU A 121 3.00 -3.09 -11.88
N GLU A 122 3.01 -4.24 -12.57
CA GLU A 122 1.78 -4.90 -13.02
C GLU A 122 0.91 -5.35 -11.85
N PHE A 123 1.54 -5.86 -10.78
CA PHE A 123 0.82 -6.16 -9.54
C PHE A 123 0.08 -4.93 -9.03
N CYS A 124 0.76 -3.78 -8.95
CA CYS A 124 0.17 -2.56 -8.44
C CYS A 124 -0.92 -2.00 -9.37
N ILE A 125 -0.77 -2.14 -10.69
CA ILE A 125 -1.81 -1.77 -11.66
C ILE A 125 -3.07 -2.60 -11.43
N GLU A 126 -2.94 -3.92 -11.34
CA GLU A 126 -4.10 -4.79 -11.08
C GLU A 126 -4.72 -4.53 -9.71
N PHE A 127 -3.90 -4.30 -8.69
CA PHE A 127 -4.37 -3.90 -7.37
C PHE A 127 -5.22 -2.61 -7.43
N LEU A 128 -4.76 -1.60 -8.17
CA LEU A 128 -5.49 -0.34 -8.32
C LEU A 128 -6.77 -0.50 -9.14
N ARG A 129 -6.79 -1.40 -10.14
CA ARG A 129 -8.01 -1.72 -10.91
C ARG A 129 -9.05 -2.43 -10.05
N ILE A 130 -8.62 -3.36 -9.20
CA ILE A 130 -9.50 -4.01 -8.21
C ILE A 130 -10.04 -2.96 -7.25
N HIS A 131 -9.21 -2.05 -6.80
CA HIS A 131 -9.54 -1.00 -5.83
C HIS A 131 -10.20 -1.56 -4.57
N PRO A 132 -9.50 -2.41 -3.80
CA PRO A 132 -10.16 -3.29 -2.84
C PRO A 132 -10.67 -2.58 -1.58
N PHE A 133 -10.14 -1.41 -1.25
CA PHE A 133 -10.46 -0.71 0.01
C PHE A 133 -11.33 0.52 -0.22
N VAL A 134 -11.97 1.00 0.83
CA VAL A 134 -12.76 2.23 0.80
C VAL A 134 -11.87 3.45 0.58
N ASP A 135 -10.67 3.45 1.18
CA ASP A 135 -9.68 4.53 1.07
C ASP A 135 -8.26 3.96 1.11
N GLY A 136 -7.28 4.79 0.76
CA GLY A 136 -5.86 4.47 0.87
C GLY A 136 -5.32 3.50 -0.19
N ASN A 137 -6.08 3.14 -1.23
CA ASN A 137 -5.59 2.22 -2.27
C ASN A 137 -4.34 2.75 -2.97
N GLY A 138 -4.32 4.01 -3.35
CA GLY A 138 -3.15 4.63 -3.99
C GLY A 138 -1.93 4.67 -3.06
N ARG A 139 -2.11 5.05 -1.79
CA ARG A 139 -1.04 5.06 -0.78
C ARG A 139 -0.49 3.65 -0.52
N THR A 140 -1.37 2.66 -0.44
CA THR A 140 -0.98 1.25 -0.33
C THR A 140 -0.17 0.81 -1.55
N ALA A 141 -0.63 1.11 -2.77
CA ALA A 141 0.10 0.79 -4.00
C ALA A 141 1.49 1.43 -4.03
N SER A 142 1.62 2.68 -3.59
CA SER A 142 2.92 3.37 -3.50
C SER A 142 3.90 2.66 -2.57
N ILE A 143 3.43 2.13 -1.44
CA ILE A 143 4.23 1.30 -0.53
C ILE A 143 4.66 -0.01 -1.21
N LEU A 144 3.72 -0.72 -1.82
CA LEU A 144 3.98 -2.02 -2.47
C LEU A 144 4.99 -1.89 -3.62
N LEU A 145 4.85 -0.85 -4.43
CA LEU A 145 5.74 -0.60 -5.55
C LEU A 145 7.20 -0.41 -5.12
N ASN A 146 7.40 0.15 -3.93
CA ASN A 146 8.72 0.32 -3.34
C ASN A 146 9.37 -0.99 -2.87
N ARG A 147 8.77 -2.15 -3.08
CA ARG A 147 9.35 -3.44 -2.74
C ARG A 147 10.77 -3.61 -3.27
N ARG A 148 11.06 -3.11 -4.45
CA ARG A 148 12.40 -3.17 -5.05
C ARG A 148 13.46 -2.43 -4.24
N THR A 149 13.07 -1.42 -3.48
CA THR A 149 13.98 -0.57 -2.72
C THR A 149 14.09 -0.98 -1.24
N TRP A 150 13.31 -1.93 -0.78
CA TRP A 150 13.26 -2.30 0.64
C TRP A 150 14.57 -2.86 1.21
N LYS A 151 15.40 -3.48 0.37
CA LYS A 151 16.69 -4.06 0.77
C LYS A 151 17.88 -3.12 0.54
N GLN A 152 17.67 -2.02 -0.11
CA GLN A 152 18.70 -1.06 -0.47
C GLN A 152 18.52 0.19 0.40
N ASP A 153 19.58 1.00 0.45
CA ASP A 153 19.41 2.36 0.93
C ASP A 153 18.25 3.01 0.18
N PHE A 154 17.48 3.82 0.92
CA PHE A 154 16.32 4.50 0.36
C PHE A 154 16.73 5.22 -0.93
N ILE A 155 16.28 4.70 -2.04
CA ILE A 155 16.38 5.39 -3.31
C ILE A 155 15.12 6.24 -3.42
N SER A 156 15.30 7.53 -3.60
CA SER A 156 14.20 8.43 -3.97
C SER A 156 13.35 7.74 -5.01
N VAL A 157 12.09 7.51 -4.69
CA VAL A 157 11.19 6.85 -5.61
C VAL A 157 10.88 7.82 -6.73
N PRO A 158 11.42 7.60 -7.90
CA PRO A 158 11.04 8.39 -9.01
C PRO A 158 9.65 7.98 -9.44
N THR A 159 8.75 8.93 -9.56
CA THR A 159 7.84 9.01 -10.70
C THR A 159 6.99 7.77 -10.98
N VAL A 160 6.54 7.11 -9.96
CA VAL A 160 5.43 6.17 -10.07
C VAL A 160 4.11 6.91 -10.28
N VAL A 161 4.16 8.21 -10.15
CA VAL A 161 3.02 9.12 -10.21
C VAL A 161 2.26 9.00 -11.54
N GLY A 162 2.95 8.99 -12.65
CA GLY A 162 2.30 8.97 -13.97
C GLY A 162 1.50 7.71 -14.21
N TRP A 163 2.09 6.54 -14.05
CA TRP A 163 1.38 5.32 -14.37
C TRP A 163 0.35 4.88 -13.31
N ILE A 164 0.47 5.30 -12.04
CA ILE A 164 -0.61 5.12 -11.07
C ILE A 164 -1.83 5.95 -11.50
N GLU A 165 -1.62 7.15 -12.00
CA GLU A 165 -2.69 7.98 -12.57
C GLU A 165 -3.24 7.35 -13.85
N ASP A 166 -2.38 6.84 -14.71
CA ASP A 166 -2.77 6.12 -15.94
C ASP A 166 -3.50 4.81 -15.63
N ALA A 167 -3.13 4.11 -14.58
CA ALA A 167 -3.82 2.89 -14.14
C ALA A 167 -5.23 3.15 -13.58
N ARG A 168 -5.56 4.40 -13.27
CA ARG A 168 -6.92 4.83 -12.89
C ARG A 168 -7.79 5.20 -14.10
N VAL A 169 -7.23 5.13 -15.27
CA VAL A 169 -7.92 5.40 -16.54
C VAL A 169 -8.66 4.16 -17.03
#